data_4ee60af637891aefe6bcc6bae00d2666
#
_entry.id   4ee60af637891aefe6bcc6bae00d2666
#
_cell.length_a   1.000
_cell.length_b   1.000
_cell.length_c   1.000
_cell.angle_alpha   90.00
_cell.angle_beta   90.00
_cell.angle_gamma   90.00
#
_symmetry.space_group_name_H-M   'P 1'
#
loop_
_entity.id
_entity.type
_entity.pdbx_description
1 polymer ?
#
loop_
_entity_poly.entity_id
_entity_poly.type
_entity_poly.pdbx_seq_one_letter_code
_entity_poly.pdbx_strand_id
1 'polypeptide(L)'
;MRDARDTRDARPPRPPRPDDRRDRPYGQRDERPRDGQRDAQRDGPRDGPREGGFRDRPRDDARGPRRDDARGPRRDDARGPRRDDARGPRRDEAPQAEPAYRPLSGIRTYRPADGGASREIPVKRAPEPLQEQVPGGVRINKRLADMGLCSRREADEWVDKGWVRVNGELAVMGQNVVAADRITVEREARERQDQQVTILIHKPMGYVSGQAEDGHEPAVVLVTPQNHWNQDTSRTRFNFAQLKGLAPCGRLDIDSVGLLVMTQDGRVARQIIGEDSEMDKEYLVRVTYGDRDIDVQSVFPAEQLARLCHGLSLDGEALKPAKVDWQNPEQLRFVLTEGKKRQIRRMCELVGLRVVGLKRIRIGRVTLGNLPVGQWRYLGAHEGF
;
A
#
# COMPACT_ATOMS: atom_id res chain seq x y z
N MET A 1 -43.10 -24.04 64.29
CA MET A 1 -44.20 -24.60 63.48
C MET A 1 -43.94 -24.19 62.02
N ARG A 2 -43.57 -25.20 61.24
CA ARG A 2 -43.86 -25.51 59.83
C ARG A 2 -43.46 -24.46 58.82
N ASP A 3 -42.42 -24.72 58.05
CA ASP A 3 -42.37 -25.48 56.79
C ASP A 3 -42.99 -24.75 55.62
N ALA A 4 -42.23 -24.44 54.62
CA ALA A 4 -42.51 -24.62 53.18
C ALA A 4 -41.34 -24.03 52.35
N ARG A 5 -40.44 -24.82 51.86
CA ARG A 5 -40.35 -25.50 50.52
C ARG A 5 -39.99 -24.54 49.39
N ASP A 6 -38.78 -24.55 49.15
CA ASP A 6 -37.98 -24.78 47.92
C ASP A 6 -38.81 -25.10 46.68
N THR A 7 -38.76 -24.22 45.67
CA THR A 7 -39.10 -24.55 44.29
C THR A 7 -38.03 -24.07 43.35
N ARG A 8 -37.31 -25.07 42.86
CA ARG A 8 -36.20 -25.01 41.91
C ARG A 8 -36.65 -24.53 40.53
N ASP A 9 -35.84 -23.68 39.97
CA ASP A 9 -35.79 -23.33 38.56
C ASP A 9 -35.76 -24.56 37.63
N ALA A 10 -36.75 -24.68 36.78
CA ALA A 10 -36.76 -25.58 35.63
C ALA A 10 -36.47 -24.81 34.37
N ARG A 11 -35.28 -25.03 33.81
CA ARG A 11 -34.93 -24.60 32.44
C ARG A 11 -35.76 -25.41 31.42
N PRO A 12 -36.24 -24.79 30.35
CA PRO A 12 -36.91 -25.53 29.29
C PRO A 12 -35.87 -26.33 28.44
N PRO A 13 -36.28 -27.48 27.89
CA PRO A 13 -35.40 -28.37 27.12
C PRO A 13 -35.09 -27.82 25.73
N ARG A 14 -33.87 -28.07 25.28
CA ARG A 14 -33.37 -27.76 23.91
C ARG A 14 -34.10 -28.66 22.90
N PRO A 15 -34.39 -28.13 21.70
CA PRO A 15 -34.90 -28.94 20.61
C PRO A 15 -33.80 -29.87 20.04
N PRO A 16 -34.18 -31.07 19.54
CA PRO A 16 -33.24 -32.04 19.00
C PRO A 16 -32.70 -31.65 17.62
N ARG A 17 -31.46 -31.99 17.39
CA ARG A 17 -30.80 -31.90 16.06
C ARG A 17 -31.34 -33.03 15.17
N PRO A 18 -31.53 -32.78 13.88
CA PRO A 18 -31.85 -33.88 12.96
C PRO A 18 -30.55 -34.64 12.61
N ASP A 19 -30.49 -35.88 13.00
CA ASP A 19 -29.64 -36.92 12.48
C ASP A 19 -30.29 -37.43 11.19
N ASP A 20 -29.68 -37.14 10.06
CA ASP A 20 -29.97 -37.83 8.81
C ASP A 20 -28.78 -38.70 8.42
N ARG A 21 -28.74 -39.87 9.03
CA ARG A 21 -28.08 -41.04 8.46
C ARG A 21 -29.09 -41.72 7.57
N ARG A 22 -28.87 -41.65 6.27
CA ARG A 22 -29.49 -42.61 5.34
C ARG A 22 -28.38 -43.39 4.66
N ASP A 23 -28.39 -44.63 5.01
CA ASP A 23 -27.68 -45.74 4.43
C ASP A 23 -27.77 -45.77 2.90
N ARG A 24 -26.66 -45.95 2.24
CA ARG A 24 -26.61 -46.42 0.86
C ARG A 24 -26.14 -47.85 0.86
N PRO A 25 -26.88 -48.79 0.27
CA PRO A 25 -26.44 -50.15 0.12
C PRO A 25 -25.41 -50.29 -1.01
N TYR A 26 -24.46 -51.11 -0.72
CA TYR A 26 -23.51 -51.73 -1.67
C TYR A 26 -24.29 -52.57 -2.66
N GLY A 27 -23.98 -52.48 -3.95
CA GLY A 27 -24.37 -53.49 -4.91
C GLY A 27 -24.25 -53.06 -6.35
N GLN A 28 -23.29 -53.63 -6.94
CA GLN A 28 -23.18 -54.30 -8.24
C GLN A 28 -22.39 -53.56 -9.30
N ARG A 29 -21.24 -54.25 -9.53
CA ARG A 29 -20.50 -54.25 -10.79
C ARG A 29 -21.46 -54.76 -11.87
N ASP A 30 -21.50 -54.06 -12.96
CA ASP A 30 -21.85 -54.69 -14.23
C ASP A 30 -20.81 -54.34 -15.29
N GLU A 31 -20.51 -55.37 -15.95
CA GLU A 31 -19.47 -55.66 -16.90
C GLU A 31 -19.73 -54.96 -18.24
N ARG A 32 -18.65 -54.75 -18.96
CA ARG A 32 -18.65 -54.39 -20.36
C ARG A 32 -19.24 -55.51 -21.23
N PRO A 33 -19.76 -55.21 -22.38
CA PRO A 33 -19.45 -55.98 -23.56
C PRO A 33 -18.69 -55.19 -24.62
N ARG A 34 -17.58 -55.79 -25.05
CA ARG A 34 -17.02 -55.67 -26.37
C ARG A 34 -17.90 -56.46 -27.31
N ASP A 35 -17.96 -55.97 -28.50
CA ASP A 35 -18.10 -56.59 -29.81
C ASP A 35 -18.96 -55.62 -30.70
N GLY A 36 -18.67 -55.41 -31.92
CA GLY A 36 -18.01 -56.11 -32.96
C GLY A 36 -17.88 -55.22 -34.19
N GLN A 37 -16.82 -55.42 -34.77
CA GLN A 37 -16.49 -55.44 -36.19
C GLN A 37 -17.61 -55.24 -37.21
N ARG A 38 -17.32 -54.38 -38.22
CA ARG A 38 -17.15 -54.75 -39.66
C ARG A 38 -17.06 -53.48 -40.49
N ASP A 39 -15.93 -53.32 -41.17
CA ASP A 39 -15.62 -53.65 -42.55
C ASP A 39 -16.41 -52.85 -43.57
N ALA A 40 -15.69 -52.07 -44.31
CA ALA A 40 -15.46 -52.15 -45.77
C ALA A 40 -14.78 -50.87 -46.22
N GLN A 41 -13.53 -50.93 -46.56
CA GLN A 41 -13.01 -51.06 -47.93
C GLN A 41 -13.60 -50.00 -48.86
N ARG A 42 -12.76 -49.06 -49.34
CA ARG A 42 -12.02 -49.23 -50.58
C ARG A 42 -11.14 -48.06 -50.90
N ASP A 43 -9.93 -48.43 -51.12
CA ASP A 43 -9.10 -48.21 -52.27
C ASP A 43 -8.74 -46.74 -52.59
N GLY A 44 -7.53 -46.49 -52.35
CA GLY A 44 -6.41 -45.92 -52.96
C GLY A 44 -6.34 -46.05 -54.51
N PRO A 45 -5.26 -45.84 -55.18
CA PRO A 45 -3.97 -45.24 -54.80
C PRO A 45 -3.45 -44.24 -55.87
N ARG A 46 -2.18 -43.89 -55.71
CA ARG A 46 -1.22 -43.46 -56.77
C ARG A 46 -1.26 -42.04 -57.18
N ASP A 47 -0.25 -41.56 -57.22
CA ASP A 47 1.12 -41.50 -57.75
C ASP A 47 1.42 -40.06 -58.00
N GLY A 48 2.44 -39.62 -57.55
CA GLY A 48 3.76 -39.78 -58.01
C GLY A 48 4.31 -38.51 -58.58
N PRO A 49 5.55 -38.48 -58.70
CA PRO A 49 6.32 -37.29 -58.39
C PRO A 49 6.68 -36.51 -59.67
N ARG A 50 7.30 -35.37 -59.48
CA ARG A 50 8.38 -34.82 -60.35
C ARG A 50 8.49 -33.35 -60.12
N GLU A 51 9.63 -33.07 -59.61
CA GLU A 51 10.77 -32.47 -60.32
C GLU A 51 10.45 -31.12 -60.94
N GLY A 52 11.16 -30.19 -60.45
CA GLY A 52 12.32 -29.73 -61.13
C GLY A 52 12.18 -28.28 -61.42
N GLY A 53 13.08 -27.51 -61.01
CA GLY A 53 13.20 -26.15 -61.46
C GLY A 53 14.19 -25.32 -60.68
N PHE A 54 15.42 -25.76 -60.69
CA PHE A 54 16.58 -24.88 -60.64
C PHE A 54 16.48 -23.82 -61.75
N ARG A 55 16.65 -22.58 -61.37
CA ARG A 55 17.31 -21.52 -62.16
C ARG A 55 17.62 -20.39 -61.23
N ASP A 56 18.84 -20.34 -60.82
CA ASP A 56 19.94 -19.54 -61.41
C ASP A 56 19.71 -18.05 -61.44
N ARG A 57 20.68 -17.47 -60.79
CA ARG A 57 21.04 -16.07 -60.69
C ARG A 57 21.08 -15.34 -62.05
N PRO A 58 21.07 -14.00 -62.04
CA PRO A 58 22.38 -13.36 -62.04
C PRO A 58 22.59 -12.21 -61.08
N ARG A 59 23.84 -12.12 -60.69
CA ARG A 59 24.52 -10.92 -60.19
C ARG A 59 24.52 -9.86 -61.31
N ASP A 60 24.30 -8.64 -60.92
CA ASP A 60 24.89 -7.54 -61.66
C ASP A 60 25.53 -6.57 -60.69
N ASP A 61 26.83 -6.47 -60.93
CA ASP A 61 27.76 -5.49 -60.40
C ASP A 61 27.45 -4.12 -60.99
N ALA A 62 27.45 -3.10 -60.14
CA ALA A 62 27.71 -1.77 -60.59
C ALA A 62 28.57 -1.05 -59.55
N ARG A 63 29.87 -1.11 -59.79
CA ARG A 63 30.88 -0.22 -59.24
C ARG A 63 30.61 1.21 -59.71
N GLY A 64 30.64 2.17 -58.81
CA GLY A 64 30.81 3.60 -59.09
C GLY A 64 31.81 4.21 -58.11
N PRO A 65 32.56 5.24 -58.50
CA PRO A 65 33.99 5.32 -58.19
C PRO A 65 34.31 6.19 -56.97
N ARG A 66 35.48 5.85 -56.41
CA ARG A 66 36.23 6.62 -55.40
C ARG A 66 36.58 8.00 -55.95
N ARG A 67 36.50 9.01 -55.11
CA ARG A 67 37.31 10.22 -55.23
C ARG A 67 38.09 10.42 -53.92
N ASP A 68 39.39 10.28 -54.13
CA ASP A 68 40.43 10.67 -53.22
C ASP A 68 40.60 12.21 -53.27
N ASP A 69 41.37 12.66 -52.29
CA ASP A 69 42.13 13.89 -52.21
C ASP A 69 41.47 15.11 -51.57
N ALA A 70 41.99 15.40 -50.36
CA ALA A 70 42.84 16.56 -50.13
C ALA A 70 43.41 16.57 -48.73
N ARG A 71 44.73 16.30 -48.68
CA ARG A 71 45.60 16.60 -47.53
C ARG A 71 45.74 18.12 -47.44
N GLY A 72 45.62 18.68 -46.23
CA GLY A 72 46.11 20.02 -45.85
C GLY A 72 47.08 19.90 -44.64
N PRO A 73 48.13 20.76 -44.60
CA PRO A 73 49.40 20.42 -43.95
C PRO A 73 49.45 20.73 -42.45
N ARG A 74 50.35 19.97 -41.80
CA ARG A 74 50.86 20.19 -40.44
C ARG A 74 51.66 21.50 -40.38
N ARG A 75 51.50 22.24 -39.31
CA ARG A 75 52.47 23.19 -38.82
C ARG A 75 52.94 22.77 -37.45
N ASP A 76 54.24 22.39 -37.45
CA ASP A 76 55.10 22.25 -36.30
C ASP A 76 55.61 23.64 -35.90
N ASP A 77 56.10 23.65 -34.66
CA ASP A 77 57.03 24.61 -34.08
C ASP A 77 56.53 25.85 -33.35
N ALA A 78 56.68 25.74 -32.01
CA ALA A 78 57.66 26.63 -31.33
C ALA A 78 57.75 26.23 -29.83
N ARG A 79 58.92 25.68 -29.51
CA ARG A 79 59.43 25.58 -28.13
C ARG A 79 59.76 26.97 -27.62
N GLY A 80 59.35 27.37 -26.44
CA GLY A 80 59.86 28.48 -25.65
C GLY A 80 60.37 27.97 -24.27
N PRO A 81 61.42 28.57 -23.71
CA PRO A 81 62.27 27.90 -22.75
C PRO A 81 61.84 27.97 -21.29
N ARG A 82 62.33 26.99 -20.54
CA ARG A 82 62.25 26.86 -19.07
C ARG A 82 62.92 28.03 -18.39
N ARG A 83 62.34 28.58 -17.34
CA ARG A 83 63.01 29.29 -16.28
C ARG A 83 62.74 28.60 -14.97
N ASP A 84 63.78 28.06 -14.40
CA ASP A 84 63.92 27.62 -13.02
C ASP A 84 64.03 28.84 -12.10
N ASP A 85 63.80 28.56 -10.82
CA ASP A 85 64.15 29.32 -9.62
C ASP A 85 63.12 30.34 -9.08
N ALA A 86 62.50 29.90 -7.97
CA ALA A 86 62.66 30.50 -6.66
C ALA A 86 61.75 29.85 -5.62
N ARG A 87 62.34 29.12 -4.69
CA ARG A 87 61.69 28.67 -3.44
C ARG A 87 61.31 29.86 -2.57
N GLY A 88 60.04 30.04 -2.23
CA GLY A 88 59.58 30.88 -1.15
C GLY A 88 58.96 30.02 -0.04
N PRO A 89 58.94 30.43 1.23
CA PRO A 89 58.72 29.57 2.38
C PRO A 89 57.25 29.19 2.57
N ARG A 90 57.04 27.97 3.08
CA ARG A 90 55.76 27.40 3.51
C ARG A 90 55.08 28.30 4.54
N ARG A 91 53.88 28.74 4.24
CA ARG A 91 52.92 29.24 5.23
C ARG A 91 51.97 28.13 5.58
N ASP A 92 51.79 27.92 6.87
CA ASP A 92 50.90 26.96 7.49
C ASP A 92 49.47 27.14 6.99
N GLU A 93 48.89 26.05 6.51
CA GLU A 93 47.47 25.99 6.15
C GLU A 93 46.60 26.02 7.39
N ALA A 94 45.83 27.07 7.51
CA ALA A 94 44.70 27.14 8.43
C ALA A 94 43.53 26.24 7.92
N PRO A 95 42.77 25.59 8.80
CA PRO A 95 41.70 24.71 8.38
C PRO A 95 40.57 25.46 7.66
N GLN A 96 40.16 24.92 6.52
CA GLN A 96 39.06 25.44 5.71
C GLN A 96 37.75 25.29 6.49
N ALA A 97 37.12 26.44 6.76
CA ALA A 97 35.80 26.53 7.29
C ALA A 97 34.76 26.01 6.27
N GLU A 98 33.86 25.15 6.73
CA GLU A 98 32.71 24.69 5.98
C GLU A 98 31.84 25.86 5.49
N PRO A 99 31.22 25.79 4.30
CA PRO A 99 30.36 26.87 3.81
C PRO A 99 29.13 27.00 4.69
N ALA A 100 29.06 28.13 5.38
CA ALA A 100 27.91 28.54 6.16
C ALA A 100 26.66 28.61 5.25
N TYR A 101 25.63 27.86 5.62
CA TYR A 101 24.26 27.96 5.11
C TYR A 101 23.79 29.42 5.19
N ARG A 102 23.57 30.06 4.05
CA ARG A 102 22.91 31.37 3.95
C ARG A 102 21.41 31.15 3.93
N PRO A 103 20.66 31.57 4.93
CA PRO A 103 19.22 31.62 4.82
C PRO A 103 18.84 32.71 3.81
N LEU A 104 17.92 32.38 2.90
CA LEU A 104 17.27 33.33 2.00
C LEU A 104 16.46 34.32 2.83
N SER A 105 17.08 35.42 3.19
CA SER A 105 16.42 36.58 3.79
C SER A 105 15.70 37.40 2.72
N GLY A 106 14.44 37.06 2.54
CA GLY A 106 13.49 37.82 1.71
C GLY A 106 12.31 38.29 2.52
N ILE A 107 12.49 38.60 3.81
CA ILE A 107 11.46 39.29 4.59
C ILE A 107 11.65 40.78 4.35
N ARG A 108 10.83 41.37 3.46
CA ARG A 108 10.62 42.79 3.41
C ARG A 108 10.02 43.22 4.74
N THR A 109 10.82 43.89 5.56
CA THR A 109 10.31 44.63 6.72
C THR A 109 9.47 45.78 6.18
N TYR A 110 8.18 45.66 6.38
CA TYR A 110 7.21 46.75 6.14
C TYR A 110 7.43 47.80 7.23
N ARG A 111 7.89 48.96 6.87
CA ARG A 111 7.87 50.15 7.71
C ARG A 111 6.45 50.74 7.66
N PRO A 112 5.72 50.88 8.77
CA PRO A 112 4.43 51.55 8.73
C PRO A 112 4.64 53.05 8.50
N ALA A 113 3.97 53.59 7.48
CA ALA A 113 3.77 55.03 7.34
C ALA A 113 2.76 55.44 8.41
N ASP A 114 3.10 56.53 9.12
CA ASP A 114 2.23 57.15 10.09
C ASP A 114 0.90 57.59 9.46
N GLY A 115 -0.18 57.28 10.16
CA GLY A 115 -1.48 57.92 9.95
C GLY A 115 -2.63 56.97 9.67
N GLY A 116 -3.43 56.69 10.67
CA GLY A 116 -4.85 56.47 10.49
C GLY A 116 -5.35 55.03 10.74
N ALA A 117 -6.17 54.92 11.77
CA ALA A 117 -7.16 53.90 12.07
C ALA A 117 -6.60 52.55 12.51
N SER A 118 -6.62 52.31 13.79
CA SER A 118 -6.50 50.99 14.44
C SER A 118 -7.52 50.04 13.85
N ARG A 119 -7.06 49.16 12.92
CA ARG A 119 -7.81 47.98 12.60
C ARG A 119 -7.65 47.02 13.78
N GLU A 120 -8.73 46.82 14.50
CA GLU A 120 -8.84 45.79 15.51
C GLU A 120 -8.45 44.44 14.85
N ILE A 121 -7.33 43.90 15.28
CA ILE A 121 -6.95 42.49 14.97
C ILE A 121 -8.02 41.66 15.66
N PRO A 122 -8.73 40.74 14.94
CA PRO A 122 -9.68 39.86 15.59
C PRO A 122 -8.93 39.08 16.64
N VAL A 123 -9.15 39.38 17.90
CA VAL A 123 -8.68 38.60 19.04
C VAL A 123 -9.26 37.23 18.86
N LYS A 124 -8.38 36.22 18.66
CA LYS A 124 -8.78 34.82 18.75
C LYS A 124 -9.57 34.70 20.06
N ARG A 125 -10.88 34.48 19.95
CA ARG A 125 -11.70 34.19 21.13
C ARG A 125 -10.99 33.08 21.88
N ALA A 126 -10.73 33.31 23.16
CA ALA A 126 -10.28 32.31 24.09
C ALA A 126 -11.23 31.10 23.96
N PRO A 127 -10.73 29.88 24.04
CA PRO A 127 -11.59 28.71 24.02
C PRO A 127 -12.64 28.88 25.12
N GLU A 128 -13.92 28.84 24.73
CA GLU A 128 -15.03 28.84 25.69
C GLU A 128 -14.80 27.68 26.69
N PRO A 129 -15.16 27.88 27.97
CA PRO A 129 -14.92 26.89 29.00
C PRO A 129 -15.52 25.55 28.57
N LEU A 130 -14.72 24.51 28.70
CA LEU A 130 -15.08 23.12 28.41
C LEU A 130 -16.44 22.83 29.05
N GLN A 131 -17.45 22.59 28.22
CA GLN A 131 -18.79 22.22 28.66
C GLN A 131 -18.66 21.05 29.66
N GLU A 132 -19.38 21.13 30.77
CA GLU A 132 -19.42 20.12 31.82
C GLU A 132 -19.53 18.72 31.22
N GLN A 133 -18.64 17.84 31.66
CA GLN A 133 -18.67 16.43 31.20
C GLN A 133 -19.98 15.81 31.70
N VAL A 134 -20.90 15.57 30.80
CA VAL A 134 -22.13 14.84 31.13
C VAL A 134 -21.71 13.40 31.48
N PRO A 135 -22.07 12.90 32.68
CA PRO A 135 -21.75 11.51 33.06
C PRO A 135 -22.25 10.52 32.00
N GLY A 136 -21.37 9.67 31.48
CA GLY A 136 -21.69 8.73 30.39
C GLY A 136 -21.71 9.32 28.99
N GLY A 137 -21.42 10.63 28.81
CA GLY A 137 -21.33 11.26 27.51
C GLY A 137 -20.00 10.96 26.79
N VAL A 138 -20.05 10.91 25.48
CA VAL A 138 -18.89 10.80 24.59
C VAL A 138 -18.82 12.05 23.70
N ARG A 139 -17.63 12.43 23.28
CA ARG A 139 -17.47 13.57 22.36
C ARG A 139 -18.20 13.34 21.06
N ILE A 140 -18.85 14.38 20.52
CA ILE A 140 -19.64 14.35 19.28
C ILE A 140 -18.84 13.73 18.11
N ASN A 141 -17.56 14.08 17.95
CA ASN A 141 -16.70 13.53 16.90
C ASN A 141 -16.49 12.01 17.06
N LYS A 142 -16.33 11.53 18.30
CA LYS A 142 -16.25 10.09 18.57
C LYS A 142 -17.58 9.42 18.25
N ARG A 143 -18.70 10.02 18.65
CA ARG A 143 -20.04 9.48 18.41
C ARG A 143 -20.34 9.32 16.93
N LEU A 144 -20.06 10.36 16.11
CA LEU A 144 -20.22 10.31 14.65
C LEU A 144 -19.35 9.22 14.00
N ALA A 145 -18.10 9.07 14.48
CA ALA A 145 -17.20 8.05 14.00
C ALA A 145 -17.66 6.63 14.41
N ASP A 146 -18.19 6.46 15.61
CA ASP A 146 -18.71 5.18 16.09
C ASP A 146 -20.03 4.79 15.38
N MET A 147 -20.79 5.78 14.91
CA MET A 147 -21.94 5.58 14.01
C MET A 147 -21.53 5.23 12.56
N GLY A 148 -20.22 5.22 12.24
CA GLY A 148 -19.73 4.91 10.90
C GLY A 148 -19.98 6.01 9.85
N LEU A 149 -20.38 7.21 10.27
CA LEU A 149 -20.71 8.29 9.34
C LEU A 149 -19.47 8.95 8.73
N CYS A 150 -18.41 9.11 9.51
CA CYS A 150 -17.16 9.74 9.12
C CYS A 150 -16.03 9.38 10.09
N SER A 151 -14.81 9.84 9.86
CA SER A 151 -13.75 9.80 10.88
C SER A 151 -13.91 10.91 11.91
N ARG A 152 -13.18 10.82 13.05
CA ARG A 152 -13.20 11.87 14.08
C ARG A 152 -12.77 13.24 13.55
N ARG A 153 -11.77 13.27 12.65
CA ARG A 153 -11.29 14.53 12.04
C ARG A 153 -12.31 15.13 11.09
N GLU A 154 -12.95 14.32 10.29
CA GLU A 154 -14.05 14.75 9.42
C GLU A 154 -15.25 15.24 10.23
N ALA A 155 -15.56 14.56 11.34
CA ALA A 155 -16.59 15.00 12.26
C ALA A 155 -16.31 16.38 12.83
N ASP A 156 -15.07 16.67 13.22
CA ASP A 156 -14.66 18.00 13.66
C ASP A 156 -14.86 19.05 12.56
N GLU A 157 -14.49 18.75 11.30
CA GLU A 157 -14.75 19.63 10.15
C GLU A 157 -16.26 19.85 9.91
N TRP A 158 -17.08 18.81 10.09
CA TRP A 158 -18.52 18.92 9.91
C TRP A 158 -19.15 19.79 10.97
N VAL A 159 -18.70 19.70 12.23
CA VAL A 159 -19.15 20.54 13.33
C VAL A 159 -18.73 22.00 13.08
N ASP A 160 -17.49 22.23 12.69
CA ASP A 160 -16.96 23.58 12.37
C ASP A 160 -17.75 24.27 11.25
N LYS A 161 -18.19 23.50 10.25
CA LYS A 161 -19.03 23.99 9.14
C LYS A 161 -20.52 24.12 9.47
N GLY A 162 -20.94 23.75 10.68
CA GLY A 162 -22.34 23.77 11.08
C GLY A 162 -23.23 22.69 10.43
N TRP A 163 -22.62 21.61 9.93
CA TRP A 163 -23.35 20.51 9.27
C TRP A 163 -23.90 19.44 10.23
N VAL A 164 -23.68 19.62 11.53
CA VAL A 164 -24.13 18.68 12.55
C VAL A 164 -25.04 19.39 13.53
N ARG A 165 -26.17 18.76 13.85
CA ARG A 165 -27.10 19.23 14.88
C ARG A 165 -27.33 18.14 15.92
N VAL A 166 -27.45 18.54 17.18
CA VAL A 166 -27.78 17.71 18.31
C VAL A 166 -29.10 18.20 18.87
N ASN A 167 -30.13 17.38 18.88
CA ASN A 167 -31.48 17.72 19.34
C ASN A 167 -32.09 18.97 18.65
N GLY A 168 -31.65 19.21 17.38
CA GLY A 168 -32.13 20.35 16.58
C GLY A 168 -31.26 21.59 16.66
N GLU A 169 -30.33 21.70 17.61
CA GLU A 169 -29.39 22.81 17.77
C GLU A 169 -28.06 22.51 17.07
N LEU A 170 -27.35 23.54 16.62
CA LEU A 170 -26.03 23.39 16.02
C LEU A 170 -25.05 22.80 17.04
N ALA A 171 -24.34 21.74 16.64
CA ALA A 171 -23.33 21.11 17.46
C ALA A 171 -22.12 22.06 17.65
N VAL A 172 -21.53 22.01 18.83
CA VAL A 172 -20.35 22.79 19.19
C VAL A 172 -19.13 21.87 19.25
N MET A 173 -17.96 22.40 18.82
CA MET A 173 -16.70 21.68 18.89
C MET A 173 -16.42 21.15 20.30
N GLY A 174 -16.13 19.84 20.37
CA GLY A 174 -15.85 19.17 21.64
C GLY A 174 -17.07 18.85 22.48
N GLN A 175 -18.29 19.15 22.01
CA GLN A 175 -19.55 18.85 22.71
C GLN A 175 -19.62 17.38 23.10
N ASN A 176 -20.07 17.11 24.34
CA ASN A 176 -20.41 15.76 24.80
C ASN A 176 -21.87 15.45 24.48
N VAL A 177 -22.10 14.23 24.01
CA VAL A 177 -23.44 13.72 23.66
C VAL A 177 -23.66 12.36 24.32
N VAL A 178 -24.89 12.08 24.69
CA VAL A 178 -25.31 10.79 25.25
C VAL A 178 -26.00 9.91 24.20
N ALA A 179 -26.26 8.65 24.52
CA ALA A 179 -26.88 7.73 23.60
C ALA A 179 -28.30 8.14 23.17
N ALA A 180 -29.01 8.87 24.04
CA ALA A 180 -30.36 9.37 23.79
C ALA A 180 -30.44 10.59 22.88
N ASP A 181 -29.32 11.29 22.65
CA ASP A 181 -29.30 12.47 21.83
C ASP A 181 -29.55 12.15 20.35
N ARG A 182 -30.43 12.92 19.72
CA ARG A 182 -30.73 12.85 18.30
C ARG A 182 -29.72 13.68 17.53
N ILE A 183 -28.84 13.00 16.80
CA ILE A 183 -27.84 13.63 15.94
C ILE A 183 -28.35 13.64 14.50
N THR A 184 -28.32 14.79 13.86
CA THR A 184 -28.65 14.96 12.43
C THR A 184 -27.48 15.57 11.71
N VAL A 185 -27.23 15.08 10.49
CA VAL A 185 -26.13 15.50 9.62
C VAL A 185 -26.72 16.02 8.33
N GLU A 186 -26.31 17.22 7.94
CA GLU A 186 -26.74 17.89 6.72
C GLU A 186 -26.32 17.09 5.47
N ARG A 187 -27.03 17.34 4.37
CA ARG A 187 -26.82 16.64 3.10
C ARG A 187 -25.43 16.91 2.51
N GLU A 188 -24.95 18.12 2.64
CA GLU A 188 -23.64 18.58 2.15
C GLU A 188 -22.49 17.76 2.73
N ALA A 189 -22.57 17.38 4.01
CA ALA A 189 -21.58 16.53 4.65
C ALA A 189 -21.54 15.12 4.02
N ARG A 190 -22.70 14.56 3.72
CA ARG A 190 -22.83 13.24 3.09
C ARG A 190 -22.32 13.26 1.64
N GLU A 191 -22.74 14.26 0.86
CA GLU A 191 -22.29 14.44 -0.53
C GLU A 191 -20.77 14.59 -0.61
N ARG A 192 -20.16 15.32 0.34
CA ARG A 192 -18.72 15.45 0.43
C ARG A 192 -18.05 14.11 0.76
N GLN A 193 -18.65 13.30 1.63
CA GLN A 193 -18.16 11.98 1.97
C GLN A 193 -18.19 11.03 0.77
N ASP A 194 -19.26 11.09 -0.03
CA ASP A 194 -19.45 10.25 -1.21
C ASP A 194 -18.50 10.61 -2.37
N GLN A 195 -17.95 11.84 -2.35
CA GLN A 195 -16.96 12.28 -3.33
C GLN A 195 -15.51 11.88 -3.00
N GLN A 196 -15.29 11.33 -1.80
CA GLN A 196 -13.97 10.90 -1.38
C GLN A 196 -13.50 9.68 -2.17
N VAL A 197 -12.21 9.64 -2.46
CA VAL A 197 -11.61 8.58 -3.23
C VAL A 197 -10.66 7.74 -2.40
N THR A 198 -10.61 6.46 -2.75
CA THR A 198 -9.59 5.51 -2.29
C THR A 198 -8.79 5.03 -3.50
N ILE A 199 -7.48 5.11 -3.39
CA ILE A 199 -6.52 4.81 -4.46
C ILE A 199 -5.61 3.66 -4.00
N LEU A 200 -5.38 2.72 -4.88
CA LEU A 200 -4.46 1.61 -4.73
C LEU A 200 -3.22 1.87 -5.57
N ILE A 201 -2.05 1.85 -4.96
CA ILE A 201 -0.76 2.09 -5.62
C ILE A 201 0.09 0.82 -5.52
N HIS A 202 0.72 0.41 -6.60
CA HIS A 202 1.83 -0.54 -6.54
C HIS A 202 3.11 0.24 -6.25
N LYS A 203 3.34 0.52 -4.96
CA LYS A 203 4.51 1.30 -4.51
C LYS A 203 5.80 0.61 -4.93
N PRO A 204 6.70 1.26 -5.68
CA PRO A 204 8.04 0.76 -5.94
C PRO A 204 8.95 0.95 -4.71
N MET A 205 10.15 0.38 -4.75
CA MET A 205 11.23 0.73 -3.81
C MET A 205 11.67 2.18 -4.00
N GLY A 206 12.28 2.77 -2.97
CA GLY A 206 12.80 4.14 -3.02
C GLY A 206 11.80 5.22 -2.66
N TYR A 207 10.52 4.91 -2.54
CA TYR A 207 9.48 5.85 -2.12
C TYR A 207 9.06 5.59 -0.68
N VAL A 208 8.83 6.64 0.09
CA VAL A 208 8.22 6.56 1.42
C VAL A 208 6.69 6.55 1.30
N SER A 209 6.00 5.92 2.25
CA SER A 209 4.53 5.82 2.21
C SER A 209 3.84 7.14 2.57
N GLY A 210 4.45 7.95 3.44
CA GLY A 210 3.89 9.18 3.97
C GLY A 210 4.59 10.43 3.46
N GLN A 211 4.96 11.32 4.39
CA GLN A 211 5.69 12.54 4.07
C GLN A 211 7.12 12.21 3.63
N ALA A 212 7.72 13.10 2.84
CA ALA A 212 9.11 12.97 2.43
C ALA A 212 10.02 12.82 3.66
N GLU A 213 10.92 11.85 3.62
CA GLU A 213 11.82 11.51 4.70
C GLU A 213 13.18 11.11 4.10
N ASP A 214 14.27 11.57 4.68
CA ASP A 214 15.65 11.21 4.28
C ASP A 214 15.95 11.39 2.76
N GLY A 215 15.41 12.43 2.14
CA GLY A 215 15.60 12.71 0.71
C GLY A 215 14.76 11.83 -0.23
N HIS A 216 13.87 10.99 0.30
CA HIS A 216 12.99 10.16 -0.49
C HIS A 216 11.61 10.79 -0.69
N GLU A 217 11.09 10.65 -1.90
CA GLU A 217 9.79 11.18 -2.27
C GLU A 217 8.63 10.34 -1.69
N PRO A 218 7.52 10.99 -1.34
CA PRO A 218 6.32 10.28 -0.89
C PRO A 218 5.62 9.57 -2.06
N ALA A 219 5.05 8.41 -1.83
CA ALA A 219 4.37 7.61 -2.86
C ALA A 219 3.20 8.34 -3.53
N VAL A 220 2.64 9.38 -2.89
CA VAL A 220 1.55 10.20 -3.47
C VAL A 220 1.98 10.91 -4.77
N VAL A 221 3.27 11.18 -4.98
CA VAL A 221 3.76 11.80 -6.24
C VAL A 221 3.55 10.90 -7.46
N LEU A 222 3.36 9.59 -7.24
CA LEU A 222 3.04 8.62 -8.29
C LEU A 222 1.58 8.74 -8.77
N VAL A 223 0.70 9.42 -8.02
CA VAL A 223 -0.71 9.58 -8.39
C VAL A 223 -0.85 10.71 -9.41
N THR A 224 -0.54 10.37 -10.66
CA THR A 224 -0.61 11.25 -11.83
C THR A 224 -1.43 10.59 -12.94
N PRO A 225 -1.98 11.36 -13.88
CA PRO A 225 -2.69 10.77 -15.04
C PRO A 225 -1.85 9.79 -15.85
N GLN A 226 -0.53 10.02 -15.93
CA GLN A 226 0.40 9.20 -16.68
C GLN A 226 0.62 7.81 -16.06
N ASN A 227 0.55 7.74 -14.73
CA ASN A 227 0.72 6.51 -13.97
C ASN A 227 -0.61 5.81 -13.67
N HIS A 228 -1.73 6.36 -14.14
CA HIS A 228 -3.03 5.73 -13.98
C HIS A 228 -3.08 4.45 -14.82
N TRP A 229 -3.39 3.32 -14.16
CA TRP A 229 -3.44 2.02 -14.84
C TRP A 229 -4.55 2.00 -15.89
N ASN A 230 -4.21 1.65 -17.10
CA ASN A 230 -5.13 1.66 -18.26
C ASN A 230 -6.24 0.60 -18.20
N GLN A 231 -6.11 -0.41 -17.31
CA GLN A 231 -7.13 -1.42 -17.05
C GLN A 231 -7.95 -1.13 -15.79
N ASP A 232 -7.87 0.08 -15.27
CA ASP A 232 -8.75 0.52 -14.17
C ASP A 232 -10.21 0.48 -14.65
N THR A 233 -11.02 -0.34 -14.00
CA THR A 233 -12.44 -0.52 -14.29
C THR A 233 -13.33 0.50 -13.58
N SER A 234 -12.76 1.36 -12.73
CA SER A 234 -13.51 2.43 -12.09
C SER A 234 -13.99 3.43 -13.14
N ARG A 235 -15.14 4.04 -12.90
CA ARG A 235 -15.66 5.13 -13.76
C ARG A 235 -15.22 6.50 -13.24
N THR A 236 -14.38 6.53 -12.22
CA THR A 236 -13.91 7.76 -11.59
C THR A 236 -12.89 8.46 -12.48
N ARG A 237 -13.12 9.73 -12.78
CA ARG A 237 -12.16 10.55 -13.52
C ARG A 237 -11.18 11.19 -12.56
N PHE A 238 -9.91 11.14 -12.90
CA PHE A 238 -8.87 11.80 -12.11
C PHE A 238 -9.05 13.33 -12.13
N ASN A 239 -8.91 13.91 -10.94
CA ASN A 239 -8.86 15.35 -10.73
C ASN A 239 -7.78 15.64 -9.69
N PHE A 240 -6.92 16.62 -9.93
CA PHE A 240 -5.88 17.03 -8.99
C PHE A 240 -6.41 17.44 -7.60
N ALA A 241 -7.65 17.88 -7.51
CA ALA A 241 -8.28 18.17 -6.22
C ALA A 241 -8.40 16.92 -5.32
N GLN A 242 -8.42 15.72 -5.90
CA GLN A 242 -8.44 14.45 -5.16
C GLN A 242 -7.14 14.14 -4.41
N LEU A 243 -6.04 14.83 -4.75
CA LEU A 243 -4.78 14.71 -4.00
C LEU A 243 -4.85 15.41 -2.64
N LYS A 244 -5.74 16.40 -2.50
CA LYS A 244 -5.91 17.11 -1.24
C LYS A 244 -6.54 16.18 -0.19
N GLY A 245 -5.83 15.99 0.91
CA GLY A 245 -6.28 15.11 2.00
C GLY A 245 -6.10 13.61 1.73
N LEU A 246 -5.53 13.23 0.58
CA LEU A 246 -5.19 11.83 0.29
C LEU A 246 -4.05 11.38 1.20
N ALA A 247 -4.30 10.40 2.06
CA ALA A 247 -3.36 9.91 3.05
C ALA A 247 -3.17 8.39 2.97
N PRO A 248 -1.96 7.87 3.29
CA PRO A 248 -1.72 6.43 3.28
C PRO A 248 -2.43 5.73 4.45
N CYS A 249 -3.06 4.59 4.16
CA CYS A 249 -3.63 3.67 5.14
C CYS A 249 -2.59 2.62 5.53
N GLY A 250 -1.75 2.96 6.48
CA GLY A 250 -0.59 2.16 6.86
C GLY A 250 0.65 2.50 6.04
N ARG A 251 1.73 1.81 6.37
CA ARG A 251 3.04 2.08 5.78
C ARG A 251 3.58 0.83 5.08
N LEU A 252 4.39 1.06 4.07
CA LEU A 252 5.38 0.15 3.53
C LEU A 252 6.73 0.83 3.69
N ASP A 253 7.73 0.07 4.10
CA ASP A 253 9.09 0.59 4.19
C ASP A 253 9.61 1.00 2.82
N ILE A 254 10.63 1.84 2.79
CA ILE A 254 11.23 2.36 1.58
C ILE A 254 11.80 1.25 0.68
N ASP A 255 12.35 0.20 1.31
CA ASP A 255 12.93 -0.99 0.69
C ASP A 255 11.89 -2.12 0.45
N SER A 256 10.60 -1.81 0.53
CA SER A 256 9.49 -2.73 0.30
C SER A 256 8.62 -2.26 -0.84
N VAL A 257 8.04 -3.21 -1.58
CA VAL A 257 7.16 -2.95 -2.73
C VAL A 257 5.74 -3.45 -2.47
N GLY A 258 4.81 -3.12 -3.34
CA GLY A 258 3.49 -3.73 -3.34
C GLY A 258 2.35 -2.78 -3.03
N LEU A 259 1.22 -3.38 -2.61
CA LEU A 259 -0.03 -2.68 -2.41
C LEU A 259 0.06 -1.64 -1.29
N LEU A 260 -0.05 -0.38 -1.64
CA LEU A 260 -0.25 0.74 -0.73
C LEU A 260 -1.64 1.33 -1.00
N VAL A 261 -2.44 1.46 0.05
CA VAL A 261 -3.75 2.10 0.00
C VAL A 261 -3.61 3.54 0.44
N MET A 262 -4.15 4.46 -0.33
CA MET A 262 -4.29 5.87 0.03
C MET A 262 -5.76 6.25 -0.04
N THR A 263 -6.25 6.99 0.94
CA THR A 263 -7.64 7.38 0.98
C THR A 263 -7.83 8.79 1.53
N GLN A 264 -8.91 9.40 1.10
CA GLN A 264 -9.48 10.60 1.72
C GLN A 264 -10.48 10.22 2.81
N ASP A 265 -11.07 8.98 2.74
CA ASP A 265 -12.11 8.50 3.65
C ASP A 265 -11.51 7.93 4.93
N GLY A 266 -11.70 8.63 6.03
CA GLY A 266 -11.22 8.20 7.33
C GLY A 266 -11.88 6.91 7.85
N ARG A 267 -13.04 6.50 7.32
CA ARG A 267 -13.68 5.21 7.64
C ARG A 267 -12.87 4.05 7.07
N VAL A 268 -12.43 4.17 5.82
CA VAL A 268 -11.53 3.19 5.18
C VAL A 268 -10.20 3.12 5.92
N ALA A 269 -9.63 4.27 6.31
CA ALA A 269 -8.40 4.29 7.08
C ALA A 269 -8.58 3.54 8.42
N ARG A 270 -9.70 3.78 9.15
CA ARG A 270 -9.99 3.09 10.42
C ARG A 270 -10.13 1.58 10.26
N GLN A 271 -10.76 1.10 9.17
CA GLN A 271 -10.86 -0.33 8.89
C GLN A 271 -9.49 -0.99 8.73
N ILE A 272 -8.54 -0.33 8.07
CA ILE A 272 -7.24 -0.91 7.72
C ILE A 272 -6.22 -0.79 8.86
N ILE A 273 -6.20 0.37 9.55
CA ILE A 273 -5.15 0.72 10.53
C ILE A 273 -5.70 1.16 11.89
N GLY A 274 -6.99 0.99 12.15
CA GLY A 274 -7.57 1.25 13.48
C GLY A 274 -6.91 0.34 14.54
N GLU A 275 -6.90 0.80 15.79
CA GLU A 275 -6.33 0.03 16.92
C GLU A 275 -6.97 -1.34 17.06
N ASP A 276 -8.28 -1.42 16.80
CA ASP A 276 -9.09 -2.64 16.87
C ASP A 276 -9.12 -3.39 15.52
N SER A 277 -8.33 -2.97 14.53
CA SER A 277 -8.36 -3.60 13.21
C SER A 277 -7.67 -4.96 13.25
N GLU A 278 -8.43 -6.00 12.90
CA GLU A 278 -7.92 -7.36 12.65
C GLU A 278 -7.68 -7.63 11.16
N MET A 279 -7.62 -6.57 10.36
CA MET A 279 -7.42 -6.64 8.92
C MET A 279 -6.11 -7.35 8.60
N ASP A 280 -6.20 -8.52 7.99
CA ASP A 280 -5.04 -9.28 7.59
C ASP A 280 -4.34 -8.67 6.36
N LYS A 281 -3.03 -8.79 6.33
CA LYS A 281 -2.16 -8.29 5.28
C LYS A 281 -1.23 -9.41 4.83
N GLU A 282 -1.19 -9.65 3.54
CA GLU A 282 -0.43 -10.74 2.94
C GLU A 282 0.78 -10.23 2.18
N TYR A 283 1.91 -10.90 2.42
CA TYR A 283 3.21 -10.54 1.89
C TYR A 283 3.90 -11.74 1.26
N LEU A 284 4.62 -11.48 0.19
CA LEU A 284 5.62 -12.38 -0.37
C LEU A 284 7.00 -11.89 0.03
N VAL A 285 7.79 -12.77 0.63
CA VAL A 285 9.06 -12.43 1.27
C VAL A 285 10.15 -13.34 0.73
N ARG A 286 11.01 -12.80 -0.15
CA ARG A 286 12.17 -13.54 -0.63
C ARG A 286 13.28 -13.47 0.41
N VAL A 287 13.86 -14.65 0.71
CA VAL A 287 14.80 -14.80 1.81
C VAL A 287 16.06 -15.53 1.37
N THR A 288 17.14 -15.35 2.15
CA THR A 288 18.35 -16.17 2.13
C THR A 288 18.61 -16.71 3.54
N TYR A 289 19.33 -17.83 3.65
CA TYR A 289 19.70 -18.44 4.92
C TYR A 289 21.19 -18.77 4.94
N GLY A 290 21.94 -18.06 5.80
CA GLY A 290 23.40 -18.06 5.71
C GLY A 290 23.86 -17.59 4.32
N ASP A 291 24.71 -18.36 3.66
CA ASP A 291 25.21 -18.10 2.31
C ASP A 291 24.31 -18.65 1.21
N ARG A 292 23.20 -19.30 1.58
CA ARG A 292 22.26 -19.90 0.61
C ARG A 292 21.22 -18.87 0.17
N ASP A 293 21.11 -18.72 -1.14
CA ASP A 293 20.14 -17.87 -1.85
C ASP A 293 19.20 -18.66 -2.78
N ILE A 294 19.50 -19.96 -2.97
CA ILE A 294 18.73 -20.92 -3.77
C ILE A 294 18.37 -22.11 -2.88
N ASP A 295 17.17 -22.66 -3.05
CA ASP A 295 16.65 -23.81 -2.31
C ASP A 295 16.80 -23.65 -0.78
N VAL A 296 16.44 -22.47 -0.29
CA VAL A 296 16.51 -22.12 1.14
C VAL A 296 15.58 -23.01 1.97
N GLN A 297 14.42 -23.35 1.43
CA GLN A 297 13.43 -24.21 2.07
C GLN A 297 14.02 -25.56 2.52
N SER A 298 14.87 -26.18 1.71
CA SER A 298 15.41 -27.52 1.99
C SER A 298 16.33 -27.56 3.20
N VAL A 299 16.94 -26.43 3.57
CA VAL A 299 17.91 -26.34 4.67
C VAL A 299 17.37 -25.56 5.88
N PHE A 300 16.24 -24.89 5.73
CA PHE A 300 15.67 -24.10 6.80
C PHE A 300 14.93 -24.97 7.82
N PRO A 301 15.29 -24.92 9.12
CA PRO A 301 14.71 -25.82 10.12
C PRO A 301 13.20 -25.58 10.30
N ALA A 302 12.42 -26.66 10.34
CA ALA A 302 10.99 -26.62 10.55
C ALA A 302 10.60 -25.93 11.87
N GLU A 303 11.42 -26.09 12.91
CA GLU A 303 11.23 -25.42 14.21
C GLU A 303 11.31 -23.91 14.09
N GLN A 304 12.22 -23.38 13.27
CA GLN A 304 12.35 -21.95 13.03
C GLN A 304 11.15 -21.41 12.23
N LEU A 305 10.62 -22.20 11.29
CA LEU A 305 9.38 -21.85 10.59
C LEU A 305 8.20 -21.80 11.57
N ALA A 306 8.11 -22.75 12.48
CA ALA A 306 7.07 -22.76 13.52
C ALA A 306 7.19 -21.52 14.43
N ARG A 307 8.41 -21.06 14.77
CA ARG A 307 8.63 -19.84 15.54
C ARG A 307 8.17 -18.59 14.79
N LEU A 308 8.30 -18.52 13.46
CA LEU A 308 7.73 -17.43 12.66
C LEU A 308 6.22 -17.38 12.75
N CYS A 309 5.57 -18.54 12.86
CA CYS A 309 4.12 -18.60 13.01
C CYS A 309 3.65 -18.18 14.40
N HIS A 310 4.41 -18.52 15.45
CA HIS A 310 4.06 -18.23 16.84
C HIS A 310 5.28 -18.27 17.76
N GLY A 311 5.30 -17.40 18.76
CA GLY A 311 6.30 -17.44 19.84
C GLY A 311 7.44 -16.43 19.70
N LEU A 312 7.41 -15.52 18.73
CA LEU A 312 8.35 -14.42 18.64
C LEU A 312 7.87 -13.20 19.41
N SER A 313 8.83 -12.41 19.88
CA SER A 313 8.59 -11.11 20.49
C SER A 313 9.48 -10.05 19.86
N LEU A 314 9.00 -8.82 19.81
CA LEU A 314 9.75 -7.64 19.37
C LEU A 314 9.60 -6.54 20.40
N ASP A 315 10.73 -5.93 20.79
CA ASP A 315 10.76 -4.85 21.77
C ASP A 315 10.13 -5.23 23.13
N GLY A 316 10.24 -6.51 23.51
CA GLY A 316 9.66 -7.04 24.75
C GLY A 316 8.17 -7.40 24.68
N GLU A 317 7.51 -7.14 23.54
CA GLU A 317 6.11 -7.48 23.32
C GLU A 317 5.97 -8.73 22.47
N ALA A 318 5.13 -9.68 22.92
CA ALA A 318 4.78 -10.86 22.13
C ALA A 318 4.04 -10.45 20.85
N LEU A 319 4.39 -11.09 19.74
CA LEU A 319 3.70 -10.92 18.47
C LEU A 319 2.43 -11.76 18.41
N LYS A 320 1.44 -11.24 17.72
CA LYS A 320 0.24 -12.01 17.36
C LYS A 320 0.64 -13.20 16.47
N PRO A 321 -0.07 -14.34 16.55
CA PRO A 321 0.16 -15.45 15.65
C PRO A 321 0.07 -15.03 14.18
N ALA A 322 0.98 -15.52 13.36
CA ALA A 322 1.05 -15.28 11.93
C ALA A 322 0.84 -16.58 11.16
N LYS A 323 0.34 -16.51 9.92
CA LYS A 323 0.39 -17.63 9.00
C LYS A 323 1.63 -17.46 8.13
N VAL A 324 2.56 -18.41 8.22
CA VAL A 324 3.80 -18.38 7.45
C VAL A 324 4.01 -19.75 6.81
N ASP A 325 4.13 -19.74 5.50
CA ASP A 325 4.37 -20.95 4.72
C ASP A 325 5.28 -20.66 3.51
N TRP A 326 5.89 -21.71 2.96
CA TRP A 326 6.71 -21.59 1.77
C TRP A 326 5.82 -21.48 0.52
N GLN A 327 5.99 -20.41 -0.24
CA GLN A 327 5.36 -20.23 -1.54
C GLN A 327 6.18 -20.90 -2.66
N ASN A 328 7.47 -20.89 -2.53
CA ASN A 328 8.46 -21.57 -3.35
C ASN A 328 9.77 -21.70 -2.55
N PRO A 329 10.81 -22.41 -3.04
CA PRO A 329 12.03 -22.69 -2.27
C PRO A 329 12.77 -21.48 -1.70
N GLU A 330 12.61 -20.27 -2.23
CA GLU A 330 13.28 -19.02 -1.78
C GLU A 330 12.30 -17.98 -1.23
N GLN A 331 10.99 -18.27 -1.22
CA GLN A 331 9.99 -17.27 -0.91
C GLN A 331 8.96 -17.77 0.11
N LEU A 332 8.84 -17.04 1.19
CA LEU A 332 7.81 -17.24 2.20
C LEU A 332 6.58 -16.36 1.90
N ARG A 333 5.42 -16.88 2.22
CA ARG A 333 4.17 -16.13 2.33
C ARG A 333 3.89 -15.85 3.79
N PHE A 334 3.67 -14.59 4.12
CA PHE A 334 3.26 -14.14 5.45
C PHE A 334 1.86 -13.56 5.41
N VAL A 335 1.01 -13.94 6.36
CA VAL A 335 -0.28 -13.28 6.63
C VAL A 335 -0.29 -12.81 8.07
N LEU A 336 -0.38 -11.49 8.25
CA LEU A 336 -0.31 -10.81 9.55
C LEU A 336 -1.58 -9.98 9.78
N THR A 337 -2.07 -9.95 11.01
CA THR A 337 -3.17 -9.09 11.47
C THR A 337 -2.68 -7.82 12.18
N GLU A 338 -1.38 -7.70 12.41
CA GLU A 338 -0.73 -6.53 13.02
C GLU A 338 0.35 -5.95 12.11
N GLY A 339 0.95 -4.83 12.50
CA GLY A 339 1.99 -4.19 11.69
C GLY A 339 2.94 -3.34 12.52
N LYS A 340 3.92 -3.97 13.19
CA LYS A 340 5.00 -3.26 13.88
C LYS A 340 6.07 -2.80 12.89
N LYS A 341 6.86 -1.80 13.28
CA LYS A 341 7.94 -1.26 12.43
C LYS A 341 8.89 -2.37 12.00
N ARG A 342 9.03 -2.57 10.66
CA ARG A 342 9.88 -3.58 10.02
C ARG A 342 9.66 -5.01 10.55
N GLN A 343 8.41 -5.33 10.93
CA GLN A 343 8.08 -6.55 11.68
C GLN A 343 8.59 -7.81 10.97
N ILE A 344 8.24 -8.02 9.70
CA ILE A 344 8.63 -9.24 8.96
C ILE A 344 10.14 -9.38 8.86
N ARG A 345 10.88 -8.30 8.59
CA ARG A 345 12.34 -8.33 8.50
C ARG A 345 12.96 -8.73 9.83
N ARG A 346 12.49 -8.14 10.92
CA ARG A 346 12.95 -8.46 12.28
C ARG A 346 12.58 -9.89 12.69
N MET A 347 11.39 -10.37 12.34
CA MET A 347 10.99 -11.77 12.56
C MET A 347 11.93 -12.73 11.83
N CYS A 348 12.23 -12.46 10.57
CA CYS A 348 13.16 -13.26 9.77
C CYS A 348 14.57 -13.25 10.37
N GLU A 349 15.09 -12.11 10.79
CA GLU A 349 16.39 -11.96 11.44
C GLU A 349 16.49 -12.81 12.72
N LEU A 350 15.45 -12.88 13.55
CA LEU A 350 15.40 -13.66 14.77
C LEU A 350 15.50 -15.19 14.56
N VAL A 351 15.22 -15.64 13.35
CA VAL A 351 15.33 -17.06 12.95
C VAL A 351 16.48 -17.30 11.97
N GLY A 352 17.37 -16.32 11.76
CA GLY A 352 18.54 -16.43 10.92
C GLY A 352 18.29 -16.25 9.42
N LEU A 353 17.10 -15.83 9.01
CA LEU A 353 16.79 -15.48 7.62
C LEU A 353 17.11 -14.02 7.33
N ARG A 354 17.65 -13.74 6.15
CA ARG A 354 17.82 -12.39 5.61
C ARG A 354 16.79 -12.13 4.52
N VAL A 355 16.00 -11.06 4.66
CA VAL A 355 15.00 -10.65 3.68
C VAL A 355 15.67 -9.86 2.55
N VAL A 356 15.64 -10.40 1.33
CA VAL A 356 16.17 -9.77 0.11
C VAL A 356 15.09 -9.12 -0.74
N GLY A 357 13.82 -9.47 -0.53
CA GLY A 357 12.68 -8.85 -1.20
C GLY A 357 11.42 -8.98 -0.35
N LEU A 358 10.62 -7.91 -0.29
CA LEU A 358 9.35 -7.89 0.43
C LEU A 358 8.29 -7.17 -0.39
N LYS A 359 7.19 -7.89 -0.68
CA LYS A 359 6.08 -7.38 -1.49
C LYS A 359 4.76 -7.63 -0.79
N ARG A 360 4.00 -6.57 -0.47
CA ARG A 360 2.63 -6.73 0.01
C ARG A 360 1.68 -6.94 -1.17
N ILE A 361 0.96 -8.05 -1.17
CA ILE A 361 0.09 -8.44 -2.29
C ILE A 361 -1.40 -8.34 -1.96
N ARG A 362 -1.79 -8.24 -0.68
CA ARG A 362 -3.20 -8.16 -0.27
C ARG A 362 -3.36 -7.43 1.07
N ILE A 363 -4.48 -6.75 1.22
CA ILE A 363 -4.99 -6.17 2.48
C ILE A 363 -6.46 -6.55 2.55
N GLY A 364 -6.88 -7.30 3.58
CA GLY A 364 -8.23 -7.83 3.68
C GLY A 364 -8.61 -8.60 2.42
N ARG A 365 -9.67 -8.19 1.74
CA ARG A 365 -10.12 -8.80 0.48
C ARG A 365 -9.51 -8.15 -0.77
N VAL A 366 -8.88 -6.99 -0.62
CA VAL A 366 -8.34 -6.23 -1.75
C VAL A 366 -6.94 -6.73 -2.12
N THR A 367 -6.77 -7.16 -3.35
CA THR A 367 -5.51 -7.69 -3.87
C THR A 367 -4.81 -6.68 -4.78
N LEU A 368 -3.48 -6.79 -4.84
CA LEU A 368 -2.67 -6.04 -5.79
C LEU A 368 -3.00 -6.42 -7.25
N GLY A 369 -3.28 -7.70 -7.48
CA GLY A 369 -3.58 -8.22 -8.81
C GLY A 369 -2.44 -7.94 -9.80
N ASN A 370 -2.82 -7.53 -11.02
CA ASN A 370 -1.92 -7.23 -12.12
C ASN A 370 -1.53 -5.74 -12.20
N LEU A 371 -1.81 -4.95 -11.15
CA LEU A 371 -1.42 -3.53 -11.13
C LEU A 371 0.10 -3.40 -11.31
N PRO A 372 0.60 -2.73 -12.38
CA PRO A 372 2.03 -2.61 -12.63
C PRO A 372 2.75 -1.77 -11.56
N VAL A 373 4.05 -2.02 -11.37
CA VAL A 373 4.88 -1.25 -10.43
C VAL A 373 4.89 0.23 -10.82
N GLY A 374 4.71 1.11 -9.84
CA GLY A 374 4.66 2.57 -10.04
C GLY A 374 3.33 3.09 -10.54
N GLN A 375 2.40 2.21 -10.88
CA GLN A 375 1.06 2.61 -11.31
C GLN A 375 0.05 2.57 -10.16
N TRP A 376 -1.07 3.23 -10.39
CA TRP A 376 -2.17 3.31 -9.45
C TRP A 376 -3.53 3.13 -10.15
N ARG A 377 -4.53 2.75 -9.37
CA ARG A 377 -5.94 2.68 -9.77
C ARG A 377 -6.86 3.10 -8.63
N TYR A 378 -8.07 3.40 -8.91
CA TYR A 378 -9.09 3.54 -7.87
C TYR A 378 -9.46 2.18 -7.25
N LEU A 379 -9.96 2.21 -6.02
CA LEU A 379 -10.68 1.09 -5.44
C LEU A 379 -11.95 0.86 -6.25
N GLY A 380 -12.14 -0.35 -6.75
CA GLY A 380 -13.32 -0.69 -7.56
C GLY A 380 -14.61 -0.67 -6.73
N ALA A 381 -15.74 -0.40 -7.38
CA ALA A 381 -17.05 -0.37 -6.73
C ALA A 381 -17.46 -1.69 -6.03
N HIS A 382 -16.86 -2.81 -6.45
CA HIS A 382 -17.11 -4.15 -5.88
C HIS A 382 -16.07 -4.56 -4.86
N GLU A 383 -15.04 -3.75 -4.67
CA GLU A 383 -13.97 -4.01 -3.72
C GLU A 383 -14.26 -3.30 -2.40
N GLY A 384 -13.90 -3.95 -1.30
CA GLY A 384 -13.99 -3.40 0.05
C GLY A 384 -13.05 -4.16 0.97
N PHE A 385 -12.64 -3.50 2.01
CA PHE A 385 -11.75 -4.04 3.03
C PHE A 385 -12.51 -4.81 4.11
#